data_bf686f2c6b72e598ffb6d95fd7def7a9
#
_entry.id   bf686f2c6b72e598ffb6d95fd7def7a9
#
_cell.length_a   1.000
_cell.length_b   1.000
_cell.length_c   1.000
_cell.angle_alpha   90.00
_cell.angle_beta   90.00
_cell.angle_gamma   90.00
#
_symmetry.space_group_name_H-M   'P 1'
#
loop_
_entity.id
_entity.type
_entity.pdbx_description
1 polymer ?
#
loop_
_entity_poly.entity_id
_entity_poly.type
_entity_poly.pdbx_seq_one_letter_code
_entity_poly.pdbx_strand_id
1 'polypeptide(L)'
;MPNTLRYLLFPVLHALGPVLMGYGLIMLIPWIVSVTQQDGADGAFLEAAMLTFAAGAALTLLTRRFKLELTARHGFLLVTLVWTVVPLFAVVPIMIELPQYSLVQIYFETMSCLTTTGATVMTGLDDLPLSINGWRCFLAWMGGMGLIVLSVAILPLLGVGGAQILKAETSGPLKETRLTPRIADTAQALYLIYFGISVILAVLYHFAGMSWDDAVMHMMTTVSLSGISAHDASFGYFANPAIETISIIFMVICGFNFSLHFAAWHHRSIGTYLRDPEAKAWVGALAVLTLISAATLVVNGVYDPLTALRHAAFSVVSAASTSGFGTEDWSAWPSALPILIMLSAGCFSCAGSTGGGVKMIRLIIAAKVAKREYLRLLYPNAVLPLTIGKTTIDDKIAFSVIVFLVVWVFSIFALTIAQLIAGMPVETAISATIACITNLGPGLGPIGPSGNYAALTEPQLAICTFAMLIGRLEIFTVFTLFTRAFWRV
;
A
#
# COMPACT_ATOMS: atom_id res chain seq x y z
N MET A 1 -25.63 10.25 27.00
CA MET A 1 -24.96 10.33 25.67
C MET A 1 -23.65 11.16 25.64
N PRO A 2 -23.51 12.35 26.28
CA PRO A 2 -22.25 13.11 26.19
C PRO A 2 -21.04 12.45 26.87
N ASN A 3 -21.23 11.65 27.89
CA ASN A 3 -20.10 10.98 28.58
C ASN A 3 -19.51 9.81 27.77
N THR A 4 -20.32 9.09 27.03
CA THR A 4 -19.93 7.90 26.26
C THR A 4 -18.99 8.26 25.09
N LEU A 5 -19.30 9.36 24.39
CA LEU A 5 -18.46 9.86 23.30
C LEU A 5 -17.08 10.32 23.80
N ARG A 6 -17.04 10.91 25.01
CA ARG A 6 -15.79 11.33 25.64
C ARG A 6 -14.88 10.13 25.98
N TYR A 7 -15.44 9.04 26.49
CA TYR A 7 -14.67 7.82 26.79
C TYR A 7 -14.15 7.11 25.53
N LEU A 8 -14.78 7.31 24.38
CA LEU A 8 -14.29 6.76 23.12
C LEU A 8 -13.24 7.66 22.47
N LEU A 9 -13.46 8.98 22.41
CA LEU A 9 -12.60 9.90 21.65
C LEU A 9 -11.32 10.30 22.41
N PHE A 10 -11.45 10.67 23.70
CA PHE A 10 -10.30 11.24 24.42
C PHE A 10 -9.11 10.28 24.64
N PRO A 11 -9.30 8.96 24.91
CA PRO A 11 -8.18 8.03 24.97
C PRO A 11 -7.46 7.88 23.63
N VAL A 12 -8.23 7.91 22.51
CA VAL A 12 -7.67 7.85 21.16
C VAL A 12 -6.87 9.12 20.84
N LEU A 13 -7.41 10.29 21.17
CA LEU A 13 -6.72 11.57 21.01
C LEU A 13 -5.46 11.64 21.89
N HIS A 14 -5.51 11.06 23.09
CA HIS A 14 -4.32 10.96 23.96
C HIS A 14 -3.24 10.10 23.30
N ALA A 15 -3.60 8.98 22.69
CA ALA A 15 -2.66 8.10 21.99
C ALA A 15 -2.13 8.72 20.68
N LEU A 16 -2.93 9.55 20.00
CA LEU A 16 -2.52 10.26 18.78
C LEU A 16 -1.45 11.34 19.07
N GLY A 17 -1.48 11.97 20.26
CA GLY A 17 -0.55 13.03 20.61
C GLY A 17 0.93 12.62 20.52
N PRO A 18 1.39 11.54 21.21
CA PRO A 18 2.75 11.03 21.08
C PRO A 18 3.12 10.61 19.64
N VAL A 19 2.16 10.11 18.85
CA VAL A 19 2.39 9.79 17.43
C VAL A 19 2.75 11.05 16.66
N LEU A 20 2.00 12.14 16.82
CA LEU A 20 2.31 13.43 16.19
C LEU A 20 3.63 14.02 16.68
N MET A 21 3.93 13.92 18.00
CA MET A 21 5.22 14.36 18.51
C MET A 21 6.40 13.61 17.86
N GLY A 22 6.28 12.27 17.79
CA GLY A 22 7.26 11.43 17.08
C GLY A 22 7.37 11.78 15.59
N TYR A 23 6.24 12.06 14.96
CA TYR A 23 6.22 12.47 13.54
C TYR A 23 6.89 13.84 13.32
N GLY A 24 6.66 14.82 14.22
CA GLY A 24 7.38 16.10 14.18
C GLY A 24 8.89 15.94 14.32
N LEU A 25 9.37 15.00 15.17
CA LEU A 25 10.80 14.68 15.26
C LEU A 25 11.33 14.02 13.97
N ILE A 26 10.54 13.16 13.32
CA ILE A 26 10.89 12.52 12.07
C ILE A 26 11.08 13.54 10.94
N MET A 27 10.31 14.65 10.93
CA MET A 27 10.48 15.75 9.96
C MET A 27 11.84 16.46 10.05
N LEU A 28 12.61 16.25 11.12
CA LEU A 28 14.00 16.73 11.21
C LEU A 28 14.94 15.98 10.25
N ILE A 29 14.58 14.80 9.76
CA ILE A 29 15.39 14.06 8.79
C ILE A 29 15.46 14.82 7.44
N PRO A 30 14.33 15.14 6.76
CA PRO A 30 14.36 15.96 5.54
C PRO A 30 14.88 17.39 5.81
N TRP A 31 14.70 17.94 7.02
CA TRP A 31 15.34 19.20 7.39
C TRP A 31 16.87 19.12 7.31
N ILE A 32 17.49 18.06 7.87
CA ILE A 32 18.94 17.83 7.77
C ILE A 32 19.36 17.71 6.30
N VAL A 33 18.59 16.99 5.48
CA VAL A 33 18.85 16.87 4.04
C VAL A 33 18.84 18.25 3.38
N SER A 34 17.81 19.06 3.65
CA SER A 34 17.69 20.40 3.07
C SER A 34 18.88 21.31 3.47
N VAL A 35 19.25 21.32 4.75
CA VAL A 35 20.41 22.10 5.24
C VAL A 35 21.71 21.65 4.58
N THR A 36 21.92 20.35 4.40
CA THR A 36 23.16 19.80 3.82
C THR A 36 23.26 20.03 2.30
N GLN A 37 22.13 19.94 1.60
CA GLN A 37 22.04 20.14 0.15
C GLN A 37 21.82 21.60 -0.23
N GLN A 38 21.49 22.47 0.73
CA GLN A 38 21.21 23.90 0.52
C GLN A 38 20.11 24.13 -0.54
N ASP A 39 19.06 23.31 -0.52
CA ASP A 39 17.98 23.32 -1.50
C ASP A 39 16.85 24.32 -1.18
N GLY A 40 16.97 25.05 -0.05
CA GLY A 40 16.10 26.16 0.33
C GLY A 40 14.86 25.79 1.14
N ALA A 41 14.54 24.51 1.31
CA ALA A 41 13.33 24.07 2.03
C ALA A 41 13.53 23.86 3.54
N ASP A 42 14.70 24.21 4.10
CA ASP A 42 15.04 24.01 5.52
C ASP A 42 14.07 24.75 6.45
N GLY A 43 13.71 26.01 6.13
CA GLY A 43 12.74 26.78 6.89
C GLY A 43 11.39 26.07 6.99
N ALA A 44 10.88 25.59 5.86
CA ALA A 44 9.58 24.90 5.76
C ALA A 44 9.53 23.62 6.61
N PHE A 45 10.57 22.80 6.56
CA PHE A 45 10.64 21.58 7.37
C PHE A 45 10.75 21.86 8.86
N LEU A 46 11.51 22.88 9.26
CA LEU A 46 11.65 23.26 10.68
C LEU A 46 10.31 23.78 11.24
N GLU A 47 9.63 24.65 10.51
CA GLU A 47 8.31 25.16 10.89
C GLU A 47 7.28 24.02 11.00
N ALA A 48 7.25 23.12 10.01
CA ALA A 48 6.37 21.96 10.03
C ALA A 48 6.66 21.03 11.21
N ALA A 49 7.94 20.77 11.50
CA ALA A 49 8.37 19.94 12.64
C ALA A 49 7.90 20.55 13.96
N MET A 50 8.15 21.85 14.18
CA MET A 50 7.73 22.57 15.39
C MET A 50 6.20 22.59 15.54
N LEU A 51 5.46 22.88 14.48
CA LEU A 51 4.00 22.88 14.49
C LEU A 51 3.43 21.51 14.84
N THR A 52 3.93 20.47 14.19
CA THR A 52 3.47 19.08 14.38
C THR A 52 3.77 18.59 15.79
N PHE A 53 4.99 18.88 16.30
CA PHE A 53 5.38 18.55 17.66
C PHE A 53 4.55 19.29 18.71
N ALA A 54 4.34 20.61 18.52
CA ALA A 54 3.54 21.44 19.40
C ALA A 54 2.06 20.97 19.44
N ALA A 55 1.49 20.65 18.27
CA ALA A 55 0.13 20.09 18.19
C ALA A 55 0.01 18.76 18.94
N GLY A 56 0.97 17.85 18.76
CA GLY A 56 1.03 16.57 19.48
C GLY A 56 1.18 16.75 21.00
N ALA A 57 2.06 17.67 21.43
CA ALA A 57 2.26 17.99 22.83
C ALA A 57 1.00 18.60 23.47
N ALA A 58 0.37 19.56 22.78
CA ALA A 58 -0.88 20.18 23.22
C ALA A 58 -1.98 19.13 23.38
N LEU A 59 -2.14 18.23 22.37
CA LEU A 59 -3.12 17.15 22.42
C LEU A 59 -2.89 16.21 23.59
N THR A 60 -1.63 15.81 23.83
CA THR A 60 -1.24 14.94 24.95
C THR A 60 -1.53 15.61 26.30
N LEU A 61 -1.21 16.89 26.45
CA LEU A 61 -1.43 17.64 27.69
C LEU A 61 -2.93 17.86 27.98
N LEU A 62 -3.71 18.23 26.97
CA LEU A 62 -5.15 18.44 27.11
C LEU A 62 -5.91 17.15 27.44
N THR A 63 -5.43 16.01 26.95
CA THR A 63 -6.08 14.72 27.13
C THR A 63 -5.47 13.85 28.23
N ARG A 64 -4.46 14.32 28.98
CA ARG A 64 -3.70 13.56 29.99
C ARG A 64 -4.55 12.83 31.05
N ARG A 65 -5.76 13.33 31.33
CA ARG A 65 -6.71 12.74 32.30
C ARG A 65 -7.42 11.49 31.75
N PHE A 66 -7.31 11.22 30.44
CA PHE A 66 -8.00 10.14 29.75
C PHE A 66 -7.03 9.02 29.32
N LYS A 67 -5.96 8.83 30.07
CA LYS A 67 -5.02 7.73 29.86
C LYS A 67 -5.65 6.41 30.30
N LEU A 68 -6.30 5.70 29.35
CA LEU A 68 -6.99 4.44 29.56
C LEU A 68 -6.40 3.36 28.66
N GLU A 69 -6.58 2.09 29.01
CA GLU A 69 -6.27 0.98 28.11
C GLU A 69 -7.17 1.03 26.87
N LEU A 70 -6.54 0.88 25.70
CA LEU A 70 -7.23 0.95 24.43
C LEU A 70 -7.95 -0.38 24.14
N THR A 71 -9.25 -0.30 23.86
CA THR A 71 -10.06 -1.43 23.40
C THR A 71 -9.96 -1.57 21.88
N ALA A 72 -10.50 -2.65 21.30
CA ALA A 72 -10.57 -2.85 19.86
C ALA A 72 -11.25 -1.67 19.12
N ARG A 73 -12.32 -1.09 19.70
CA ARG A 73 -13.00 0.09 19.13
C ARG A 73 -12.07 1.32 19.07
N HIS A 74 -11.30 1.56 20.14
CA HIS A 74 -10.29 2.62 20.14
C HIS A 74 -9.23 2.38 19.06
N GLY A 75 -8.85 1.11 18.81
CA GLY A 75 -7.90 0.73 17.76
C GLY A 75 -8.38 1.10 16.36
N PHE A 76 -9.62 0.80 15.99
CA PHE A 76 -10.19 1.20 14.69
C PHE A 76 -10.15 2.71 14.48
N LEU A 77 -10.59 3.47 15.49
CA LEU A 77 -10.60 4.93 15.42
C LEU A 77 -9.19 5.52 15.38
N LEU A 78 -8.27 5.01 16.21
CA LEU A 78 -6.88 5.47 16.26
C LEU A 78 -6.19 5.28 14.92
N VAL A 79 -6.29 4.09 14.34
CA VAL A 79 -5.68 3.78 13.04
C VAL A 79 -6.21 4.73 11.97
N THR A 80 -7.53 4.89 11.86
CA THR A 80 -8.12 5.78 10.86
C THR A 80 -7.67 7.23 11.09
N LEU A 81 -7.60 7.70 12.35
CA LEU A 81 -7.12 9.05 12.66
C LEU A 81 -5.64 9.22 12.34
N VAL A 82 -4.77 8.25 12.64
CA VAL A 82 -3.35 8.33 12.26
C VAL A 82 -3.21 8.47 10.75
N TRP A 83 -3.90 7.64 9.96
CA TRP A 83 -3.81 7.66 8.50
C TRP A 83 -4.50 8.86 7.84
N THR A 84 -5.29 9.64 8.56
CA THR A 84 -5.89 10.88 8.05
C THR A 84 -5.21 12.14 8.58
N VAL A 85 -4.79 12.15 9.85
CA VAL A 85 -4.21 13.32 10.49
C VAL A 85 -2.71 13.46 10.18
N VAL A 86 -1.95 12.37 10.14
CA VAL A 86 -0.52 12.42 9.78
C VAL A 86 -0.28 13.02 8.40
N PRO A 87 -0.99 12.61 7.32
CA PRO A 87 -0.84 13.27 6.02
C PRO A 87 -1.18 14.75 6.05
N LEU A 88 -2.14 15.17 6.88
CA LEU A 88 -2.51 16.59 7.02
C LEU A 88 -1.35 17.44 7.57
N PHE A 89 -0.56 16.91 8.50
CA PHE A 89 0.66 17.57 8.95
C PHE A 89 1.82 17.45 7.95
N ALA A 90 1.87 16.35 7.18
CA ALA A 90 2.83 16.15 6.11
C ALA A 90 2.67 17.16 4.95
N VAL A 91 1.49 17.74 4.80
CA VAL A 91 1.18 18.82 3.83
C VAL A 91 2.00 20.08 4.09
N VAL A 92 2.29 20.40 5.36
CA VAL A 92 2.80 21.72 5.77
C VAL A 92 4.10 22.12 5.06
N PRO A 93 5.18 21.31 5.05
CA PRO A 93 6.42 21.69 4.38
C PRO A 93 6.25 21.87 2.87
N ILE A 94 5.41 21.03 2.24
CA ILE A 94 5.17 21.10 0.80
C ILE A 94 4.37 22.36 0.44
N MET A 95 3.37 22.74 1.22
CA MET A 95 2.59 23.95 0.96
C MET A 95 3.39 25.25 1.12
N ILE A 96 4.38 25.26 2.02
CA ILE A 96 5.25 26.42 2.21
C ILE A 96 6.15 26.58 0.99
N GLU A 97 6.73 25.48 0.47
CA GLU A 97 7.64 25.51 -0.68
C GLU A 97 6.92 25.64 -2.03
N LEU A 98 5.73 25.06 -2.15
CA LEU A 98 4.99 24.95 -3.41
C LEU A 98 3.59 25.60 -3.29
N PRO A 99 3.49 26.91 -3.07
CA PRO A 99 2.24 27.60 -2.82
C PRO A 99 1.28 27.64 -4.02
N GLN A 100 1.71 27.20 -5.21
CA GLN A 100 0.88 27.10 -6.41
C GLN A 100 -0.15 25.96 -6.35
N TYR A 101 0.05 24.97 -5.46
CA TYR A 101 -0.89 23.85 -5.30
C TYR A 101 -1.93 24.16 -4.20
N SER A 102 -3.16 23.68 -4.39
CA SER A 102 -4.18 23.80 -3.35
C SER A 102 -3.96 22.80 -2.21
N LEU A 103 -4.58 23.09 -1.05
CA LEU A 103 -4.55 22.16 0.10
C LEU A 103 -5.08 20.77 -0.27
N VAL A 104 -6.11 20.67 -1.11
CA VAL A 104 -6.69 19.38 -1.53
C VAL A 104 -5.69 18.59 -2.39
N GLN A 105 -4.99 19.29 -3.30
CA GLN A 105 -3.96 18.68 -4.14
C GLN A 105 -2.80 18.14 -3.30
N ILE A 106 -2.26 18.94 -2.37
CA ILE A 106 -1.14 18.48 -1.53
C ILE A 106 -1.57 17.42 -0.52
N TYR A 107 -2.81 17.50 0.00
CA TYR A 107 -3.33 16.42 0.86
C TYR A 107 -3.53 15.10 0.09
N PHE A 108 -3.97 15.18 -1.16
CA PHE A 108 -4.00 14.01 -2.06
C PHE A 108 -2.60 13.42 -2.24
N GLU A 109 -1.59 14.27 -2.52
CA GLU A 109 -0.19 13.84 -2.69
C GLU A 109 0.35 13.15 -1.43
N THR A 110 0.23 13.79 -0.27
CA THR A 110 0.73 13.23 0.99
C THR A 110 -0.03 11.97 1.42
N MET A 111 -1.33 11.90 1.14
CA MET A 111 -2.11 10.69 1.34
C MET A 111 -1.66 9.57 0.39
N SER A 112 -1.44 9.89 -0.89
CA SER A 112 -0.92 8.93 -1.88
C SER A 112 0.45 8.39 -1.47
N CYS A 113 1.35 9.26 -1.02
CA CYS A 113 2.65 8.83 -0.49
C CYS A 113 2.48 7.90 0.72
N LEU A 114 1.76 8.33 1.76
CA LEU A 114 1.63 7.54 2.99
C LEU A 114 0.88 6.23 2.76
N THR A 115 -0.20 6.23 1.95
CA THR A 115 -0.93 5.00 1.60
C THR A 115 -0.20 4.13 0.57
N THR A 116 1.01 4.54 0.15
CA THR A 116 1.81 3.86 -0.87
C THR A 116 1.04 3.61 -2.17
N THR A 117 0.26 4.60 -2.60
CA THR A 117 -0.57 4.50 -3.80
C THR A 117 0.21 4.87 -5.07
N GLY A 118 1.06 5.90 -5.02
CA GLY A 118 1.87 6.31 -6.15
C GLY A 118 1.19 7.27 -7.14
N ALA A 119 -0.06 7.65 -6.89
CA ALA A 119 -0.73 8.69 -7.67
C ALA A 119 -0.16 10.06 -7.32
N THR A 120 0.17 10.90 -8.31
CA THR A 120 0.73 12.23 -8.09
C THR A 120 -0.06 13.31 -8.82
N VAL A 121 -0.17 14.47 -8.18
CA VAL A 121 -0.67 15.71 -8.79
C VAL A 121 0.48 16.66 -9.16
N MET A 122 1.70 16.33 -8.76
CA MET A 122 2.88 17.15 -9.02
C MET A 122 3.45 16.88 -10.40
N THR A 123 4.03 17.90 -10.99
CA THR A 123 4.72 17.89 -12.28
C THR A 123 6.05 18.64 -12.14
N GLY A 124 7.02 18.32 -13.01
CA GLY A 124 8.37 18.91 -12.91
C GLY A 124 9.13 18.38 -11.71
N LEU A 125 8.99 17.07 -11.43
CA LEU A 125 9.59 16.42 -10.25
C LEU A 125 11.13 16.52 -10.28
N ASP A 126 11.72 16.56 -11.46
CA ASP A 126 13.17 16.65 -11.67
C ASP A 126 13.75 18.00 -11.18
N ASP A 127 12.92 19.05 -11.11
CA ASP A 127 13.31 20.40 -10.70
C ASP A 127 12.96 20.70 -9.23
N LEU A 128 12.30 19.79 -8.52
CA LEU A 128 11.91 20.00 -7.12
C LEU A 128 13.12 19.92 -6.18
N PRO A 129 13.09 20.66 -5.04
CA PRO A 129 14.08 20.49 -3.98
C PRO A 129 14.24 19.01 -3.59
N LEU A 130 15.51 18.56 -3.45
CA LEU A 130 15.81 17.17 -3.11
C LEU A 130 15.11 16.72 -1.82
N SER A 131 15.04 17.62 -0.83
CA SER A 131 14.37 17.34 0.44
C SER A 131 12.86 17.15 0.29
N ILE A 132 12.19 17.85 -0.63
CA ILE A 132 10.75 17.69 -0.92
C ILE A 132 10.50 16.34 -1.61
N ASN A 133 11.27 15.98 -2.65
CA ASN A 133 11.19 14.67 -3.28
C ASN A 133 11.55 13.54 -2.30
N GLY A 134 12.59 13.74 -1.52
CA GLY A 134 13.00 12.83 -0.45
C GLY A 134 11.89 12.64 0.60
N TRP A 135 11.16 13.72 0.96
CA TRP A 135 10.02 13.65 1.87
C TRP A 135 8.86 12.81 1.33
N ARG A 136 8.51 12.97 0.06
CA ARG A 136 7.48 12.15 -0.62
C ARG A 136 7.86 10.66 -0.57
N CYS A 137 9.08 10.32 -0.93
CA CYS A 137 9.60 8.95 -0.90
C CYS A 137 9.69 8.39 0.53
N PHE A 138 10.08 9.22 1.49
CA PHE A 138 10.18 8.83 2.89
C PHE A 138 8.80 8.59 3.54
N LEU A 139 7.78 9.40 3.20
CA LEU A 139 6.39 9.15 3.57
C LEU A 139 5.92 7.77 3.09
N ALA A 140 6.22 7.43 1.83
CA ALA A 140 5.88 6.14 1.27
C ALA A 140 6.58 4.98 2.00
N TRP A 141 7.86 5.15 2.34
CA TRP A 141 8.63 4.16 3.09
C TRP A 141 8.05 3.92 4.49
N MET A 142 7.69 5.00 5.19
CA MET A 142 7.00 4.91 6.50
C MET A 142 5.61 4.27 6.37
N GLY A 143 4.87 4.58 5.31
CA GLY A 143 3.56 4.01 5.03
C GLY A 143 3.60 2.49 4.79
N GLY A 144 4.60 2.01 4.04
CA GLY A 144 4.86 0.58 3.85
C GLY A 144 5.15 -0.13 5.18
N MET A 145 6.02 0.45 6.00
CA MET A 145 6.35 -0.06 7.32
C MET A 145 5.16 -0.02 8.28
N GLY A 146 4.35 1.05 8.23
CA GLY A 146 3.14 1.21 9.03
C GLY A 146 2.11 0.10 8.78
N LEU A 147 1.96 -0.34 7.52
CA LEU A 147 1.05 -1.44 7.19
C LEU A 147 1.52 -2.78 7.76
N ILE A 148 2.82 -3.06 7.75
CA ILE A 148 3.38 -4.29 8.34
C ILE A 148 3.04 -4.34 9.84
N VAL A 149 3.20 -3.22 10.57
CA VAL A 149 2.82 -3.14 11.99
C VAL A 149 1.33 -3.24 12.20
N LEU A 150 0.54 -2.58 11.37
CA LEU A 150 -0.92 -2.68 11.41
C LEU A 150 -1.36 -4.14 11.31
N SER A 151 -0.80 -4.87 10.35
CA SER A 151 -1.14 -6.27 10.11
C SER A 151 -0.79 -7.18 11.30
N VAL A 152 0.32 -6.93 11.97
CA VAL A 152 0.83 -7.81 13.04
C VAL A 152 0.37 -7.39 14.42
N ALA A 153 0.28 -6.09 14.70
CA ALA A 153 0.02 -5.57 16.03
C ALA A 153 -1.45 -5.23 16.28
N ILE A 154 -2.14 -4.69 15.30
CA ILE A 154 -3.48 -4.11 15.47
C ILE A 154 -4.58 -5.07 15.01
N LEU A 155 -4.43 -5.71 13.85
CA LEU A 155 -5.43 -6.67 13.36
C LEU A 155 -5.72 -7.83 14.33
N PRO A 156 -4.73 -8.43 15.02
CA PRO A 156 -5.02 -9.44 16.04
C PRO A 156 -5.78 -8.92 17.26
N LEU A 157 -5.58 -7.66 17.65
CA LEU A 157 -6.29 -7.03 18.77
C LEU A 157 -7.74 -6.72 18.44
N LEU A 158 -8.05 -6.55 17.16
CA LEU A 158 -9.38 -6.16 16.72
C LEU A 158 -10.41 -7.32 16.70
N GLY A 159 -9.98 -8.57 16.90
CA GLY A 159 -10.85 -9.74 17.21
C GLY A 159 -11.93 -10.10 16.19
N VAL A 160 -12.18 -9.27 15.20
CA VAL A 160 -13.26 -9.42 14.22
C VAL A 160 -12.68 -9.71 12.85
N GLY A 161 -12.77 -10.96 12.43
CA GLY A 161 -12.38 -11.38 11.07
C GLY A 161 -10.87 -11.30 10.78
N GLY A 162 -10.20 -10.23 11.19
CA GLY A 162 -8.78 -9.97 10.95
C GLY A 162 -7.86 -11.00 11.61
N ALA A 163 -8.04 -11.30 12.89
CA ALA A 163 -7.20 -12.30 13.58
C ALA A 163 -7.42 -13.72 13.07
N GLN A 164 -8.63 -14.03 12.58
CA GLN A 164 -8.94 -15.35 11.98
C GLN A 164 -8.49 -15.43 10.52
N ILE A 165 -8.59 -14.33 9.77
CA ILE A 165 -8.02 -14.21 8.43
C ILE A 165 -6.49 -14.23 8.54
N LEU A 166 -5.89 -13.52 9.49
CA LEU A 166 -4.44 -13.57 9.74
C LEU A 166 -3.99 -14.97 10.18
N LYS A 167 -4.80 -15.72 10.94
CA LYS A 167 -4.55 -17.14 11.21
C LYS A 167 -4.65 -18.01 9.96
N ALA A 168 -5.50 -17.66 9.00
CA ALA A 168 -5.57 -18.29 7.70
C ALA A 168 -4.45 -17.79 6.76
N GLU A 169 -4.13 -16.52 6.84
CA GLU A 169 -3.04 -15.84 6.12
C GLU A 169 -1.66 -16.27 6.64
N THR A 170 -1.51 -16.56 7.95
CA THR A 170 -0.31 -17.18 8.55
C THR A 170 -0.34 -18.69 8.52
N SER A 171 -1.15 -19.30 7.68
CA SER A 171 -1.29 -20.76 7.51
C SER A 171 -0.07 -21.46 6.87
N GLY A 172 1.09 -20.82 6.89
CA GLY A 172 2.37 -21.47 6.66
C GLY A 172 2.79 -22.38 7.83
N PRO A 173 3.94 -23.05 7.75
CA PRO A 173 4.50 -23.92 8.79
C PRO A 173 4.73 -23.24 10.15
N LEU A 174 4.39 -21.96 10.29
CA LEU A 174 4.52 -21.12 11.48
C LEU A 174 3.39 -21.29 12.51
N LYS A 175 2.47 -22.25 12.36
CA LYS A 175 1.43 -22.51 13.36
C LYS A 175 1.96 -22.86 14.75
N GLU A 176 3.21 -23.30 14.84
CA GLU A 176 3.80 -23.77 16.11
C GLU A 176 4.75 -22.75 16.75
N THR A 177 5.22 -21.77 16.01
CA THR A 177 6.06 -20.70 16.57
C THR A 177 5.32 -19.38 16.49
N ARG A 178 4.75 -18.92 17.62
CA ARG A 178 4.54 -17.50 17.82
C ARG A 178 5.88 -16.86 17.47
N LEU A 179 5.92 -15.93 16.49
CA LEU A 179 7.17 -15.30 16.03
C LEU A 179 7.98 -14.78 17.23
N THR A 180 7.29 -14.26 18.22
CA THR A 180 7.80 -13.91 19.55
C THR A 180 6.64 -13.86 20.56
N PRO A 181 6.88 -13.99 21.86
CA PRO A 181 5.82 -13.96 22.89
C PRO A 181 5.11 -12.59 22.97
N ARG A 182 5.73 -11.52 22.44
CA ARG A 182 5.19 -10.16 22.49
C ARG A 182 5.03 -9.59 21.08
N ILE A 183 3.93 -8.87 20.85
CA ILE A 183 3.63 -8.18 19.58
C ILE A 183 4.75 -7.20 19.20
N ALA A 184 5.33 -6.51 20.19
CA ALA A 184 6.44 -5.57 19.98
C ALA A 184 7.68 -6.25 19.41
N ASP A 185 8.04 -7.44 19.91
CA ASP A 185 9.23 -8.18 19.45
C ASP A 185 9.03 -8.68 18.00
N THR A 186 7.80 -9.08 17.65
CA THR A 186 7.45 -9.46 16.28
C THR A 186 7.55 -8.27 15.33
N ALA A 187 7.01 -7.12 15.71
CA ALA A 187 7.08 -5.90 14.92
C ALA A 187 8.55 -5.47 14.72
N GLN A 188 9.38 -5.52 15.77
CA GLN A 188 10.79 -5.19 15.68
C GLN A 188 11.54 -6.12 14.69
N ALA A 189 11.28 -7.43 14.74
CA ALA A 189 11.89 -8.38 13.82
C ALA A 189 11.53 -8.09 12.35
N LEU A 190 10.26 -7.76 12.08
CA LEU A 190 9.81 -7.41 10.74
C LEU A 190 10.39 -6.07 10.27
N TYR A 191 10.56 -5.09 11.17
CA TYR A 191 11.26 -3.84 10.86
C TYR A 191 12.71 -4.05 10.47
N LEU A 192 13.44 -4.92 11.19
CA LEU A 192 14.83 -5.25 10.87
C LEU A 192 14.94 -5.87 9.46
N ILE A 193 14.00 -6.74 9.08
CA ILE A 193 13.96 -7.34 7.74
C ILE A 193 13.68 -6.26 6.69
N TYR A 194 12.66 -5.41 6.93
CA TYR A 194 12.31 -4.31 6.03
C TYR A 194 13.49 -3.38 5.81
N PHE A 195 14.15 -2.97 6.90
CA PHE A 195 15.34 -2.12 6.84
C PHE A 195 16.52 -2.83 6.15
N GLY A 196 16.74 -4.12 6.43
CA GLY A 196 17.81 -4.90 5.79
C GLY A 196 17.61 -5.01 4.27
N ILE A 197 16.39 -5.29 3.81
CA ILE A 197 16.03 -5.29 2.39
C ILE A 197 16.28 -3.91 1.78
N SER A 198 15.90 -2.83 2.50
CA SER A 198 16.12 -1.44 2.06
C SER A 198 17.60 -1.15 1.83
N VAL A 199 18.47 -1.47 2.78
CA VAL A 199 19.93 -1.21 2.65
C VAL A 199 20.51 -1.98 1.46
N ILE A 200 20.16 -3.26 1.32
CA ILE A 200 20.66 -4.09 0.20
C ILE A 200 20.22 -3.47 -1.13
N LEU A 201 18.97 -3.05 -1.26
CA LEU A 201 18.45 -2.48 -2.50
C LEU A 201 19.11 -1.15 -2.84
N ALA A 202 19.29 -0.24 -1.88
CA ALA A 202 19.97 1.04 -2.12
C ALA A 202 21.38 0.84 -2.67
N VAL A 203 22.14 -0.10 -2.07
CA VAL A 203 23.47 -0.45 -2.52
C VAL A 203 23.46 -1.02 -3.95
N LEU A 204 22.53 -1.91 -4.26
CA LEU A 204 22.40 -2.50 -5.60
C LEU A 204 22.00 -1.46 -6.64
N TYR A 205 21.09 -0.53 -6.34
CA TYR A 205 20.73 0.56 -7.25
C TYR A 205 21.90 1.48 -7.54
N HIS A 206 22.69 1.82 -6.51
CA HIS A 206 23.87 2.64 -6.71
C HIS A 206 24.91 1.93 -7.61
N PHE A 207 25.21 0.66 -7.36
CA PHE A 207 26.11 -0.12 -8.21
C PHE A 207 25.57 -0.35 -9.63
N ALA A 208 24.26 -0.31 -9.83
CA ALA A 208 23.65 -0.39 -11.16
C ALA A 208 23.71 0.94 -11.93
N GLY A 209 24.15 2.05 -11.29
CA GLY A 209 24.39 3.34 -11.93
C GLY A 209 23.49 4.49 -11.48
N MET A 210 22.66 4.31 -10.44
CA MET A 210 21.92 5.43 -9.81
C MET A 210 22.87 6.32 -8.97
N SER A 211 22.57 7.61 -8.88
CA SER A 211 23.14 8.47 -7.85
C SER A 211 22.79 7.94 -6.46
N TRP A 212 23.49 8.35 -5.40
CA TRP A 212 23.07 7.95 -4.04
C TRP A 212 21.70 8.50 -3.66
N ASP A 213 21.36 9.71 -4.10
CA ASP A 213 20.10 10.35 -3.83
C ASP A 213 18.95 9.57 -4.50
N ASP A 214 19.09 9.23 -5.79
CA ASP A 214 18.11 8.41 -6.50
C ASP A 214 18.04 7.00 -5.93
N ALA A 215 19.16 6.38 -5.62
CA ALA A 215 19.20 5.03 -5.06
C ALA A 215 18.45 4.94 -3.73
N VAL A 216 18.62 5.94 -2.85
CA VAL A 216 17.90 6.00 -1.56
C VAL A 216 16.41 6.31 -1.76
N MET A 217 16.04 7.27 -2.61
CA MET A 217 14.64 7.61 -2.86
C MET A 217 13.90 6.44 -3.52
N HIS A 218 14.46 5.83 -4.58
CA HIS A 218 13.82 4.71 -5.26
C HIS A 218 13.87 3.41 -4.45
N MET A 219 14.86 3.21 -3.57
CA MET A 219 14.81 2.14 -2.57
C MET A 219 13.62 2.28 -1.65
N MET A 220 13.41 3.48 -1.07
CA MET A 220 12.28 3.74 -0.17
C MET A 220 10.95 3.37 -0.82
N THR A 221 10.77 3.75 -2.07
CA THR A 221 9.53 3.58 -2.80
C THR A 221 9.35 2.17 -3.41
N THR A 222 10.45 1.48 -3.76
CA THR A 222 10.40 0.09 -4.21
C THR A 222 10.09 -0.88 -3.07
N VAL A 223 10.73 -0.71 -1.90
CA VAL A 223 10.48 -1.60 -0.75
C VAL A 223 9.08 -1.42 -0.19
N SER A 224 8.55 -0.21 -0.23
CA SER A 224 7.16 0.08 0.18
C SER A 224 6.12 -0.28 -0.87
N LEU A 225 6.54 -0.63 -2.10
CA LEU A 225 5.66 -0.89 -3.26
C LEU A 225 4.73 0.30 -3.53
N SER A 226 5.28 1.53 -3.58
CA SER A 226 4.47 2.76 -3.63
C SER A 226 4.42 3.44 -5.00
N GLY A 227 5.40 3.19 -5.88
CA GLY A 227 5.46 3.82 -7.20
C GLY A 227 5.83 5.30 -7.25
N ILE A 228 5.98 5.96 -6.10
CA ILE A 228 6.44 7.35 -6.05
C ILE A 228 7.87 7.41 -6.61
N SER A 229 8.10 8.33 -7.54
CA SER A 229 9.41 8.60 -8.12
C SER A 229 9.82 10.05 -7.88
N ALA A 230 11.13 10.30 -7.91
CA ALA A 230 11.71 11.64 -7.94
C ALA A 230 11.73 12.22 -9.36
N HIS A 231 11.41 11.43 -10.39
CA HIS A 231 11.43 11.81 -11.79
C HIS A 231 10.05 11.67 -12.43
N ASP A 232 9.68 12.61 -13.31
CA ASP A 232 8.41 12.58 -14.04
C ASP A 232 8.28 11.32 -14.93
N ALA A 233 9.40 10.86 -15.51
CA ALA A 233 9.43 9.64 -16.33
C ALA A 233 9.52 8.34 -15.52
N SER A 234 9.42 8.41 -14.18
CA SER A 234 9.55 7.24 -13.29
C SER A 234 10.83 6.43 -13.58
N PHE A 235 10.80 5.10 -13.63
CA PHE A 235 11.96 4.26 -13.98
C PHE A 235 12.40 4.40 -15.44
N GLY A 236 11.56 4.93 -16.33
CA GLY A 236 11.92 5.28 -17.69
C GLY A 236 13.05 6.31 -17.78
N TYR A 237 13.23 7.16 -16.73
CA TYR A 237 14.32 8.12 -16.62
C TYR A 237 15.71 7.46 -16.70
N PHE A 238 15.87 6.32 -16.05
CA PHE A 238 17.18 5.64 -15.98
C PHE A 238 17.53 4.88 -17.27
N ALA A 239 16.55 4.44 -18.05
CA ALA A 239 16.71 3.69 -19.30
C ALA A 239 17.77 2.57 -19.20
N ASN A 240 17.85 1.88 -18.05
CA ASN A 240 18.91 0.91 -17.72
C ASN A 240 18.30 -0.45 -17.37
N PRO A 241 18.54 -1.50 -18.22
CA PRO A 241 18.00 -2.85 -17.98
C PRO A 241 18.44 -3.49 -16.65
N ALA A 242 19.62 -3.12 -16.11
CA ALA A 242 20.07 -3.65 -14.82
C ALA A 242 19.23 -3.08 -13.67
N ILE A 243 18.95 -1.77 -13.68
CA ILE A 243 18.09 -1.11 -12.72
C ILE A 243 16.66 -1.69 -12.77
N GLU A 244 16.11 -1.86 -13.98
CA GLU A 244 14.79 -2.47 -14.18
C GLU A 244 14.74 -3.90 -13.62
N THR A 245 15.77 -4.71 -13.88
CA THR A 245 15.84 -6.10 -13.41
C THR A 245 15.92 -6.17 -11.88
N ILE A 246 16.74 -5.33 -11.25
CA ILE A 246 16.82 -5.23 -9.79
C ILE A 246 15.45 -4.84 -9.21
N SER A 247 14.80 -3.84 -9.82
CA SER A 247 13.47 -3.40 -9.40
C SER A 247 12.44 -4.52 -9.47
N ILE A 248 12.38 -5.27 -10.58
CA ILE A 248 11.49 -6.42 -10.74
C ILE A 248 11.71 -7.43 -9.60
N ILE A 249 12.97 -7.81 -9.35
CA ILE A 249 13.31 -8.78 -8.31
C ILE A 249 12.84 -8.30 -6.92
N PHE A 250 13.10 -7.03 -6.59
CA PHE A 250 12.75 -6.50 -5.27
C PHE A 250 11.25 -6.22 -5.12
N MET A 251 10.54 -5.83 -6.19
CA MET A 251 9.08 -5.76 -6.17
C MET A 251 8.45 -7.15 -5.91
N VAL A 252 8.99 -8.21 -6.51
CA VAL A 252 8.55 -9.59 -6.23
C VAL A 252 8.84 -9.97 -4.77
N ILE A 253 10.04 -9.67 -4.26
CA ILE A 253 10.45 -9.95 -2.88
C ILE A 253 9.53 -9.21 -1.90
N CYS A 254 9.33 -7.91 -2.07
CA CYS A 254 8.48 -7.10 -1.19
C CYS A 254 6.98 -7.46 -1.31
N GLY A 255 6.58 -8.08 -2.42
CA GLY A 255 5.24 -8.64 -2.62
C GLY A 255 4.98 -9.94 -1.86
N PHE A 256 6.00 -10.61 -1.30
CA PHE A 256 5.80 -11.73 -0.38
C PHE A 256 5.38 -11.28 1.02
N ASN A 257 4.79 -12.19 1.77
CA ASN A 257 4.50 -11.98 3.19
C ASN A 257 5.81 -11.79 3.99
N PHE A 258 5.92 -10.67 4.73
CA PHE A 258 7.11 -10.38 5.53
C PHE A 258 7.36 -11.41 6.64
N SER A 259 6.32 -12.05 7.17
CA SER A 259 6.47 -13.18 8.10
C SER A 259 7.15 -14.39 7.45
N LEU A 260 6.98 -14.58 6.13
CA LEU A 260 7.65 -15.64 5.37
C LEU A 260 9.15 -15.36 5.23
N HIS A 261 9.55 -14.09 5.06
CA HIS A 261 10.97 -13.68 5.09
C HIS A 261 11.59 -13.98 6.45
N PHE A 262 10.88 -13.66 7.54
CA PHE A 262 11.34 -13.99 8.89
C PHE A 262 11.54 -15.50 9.07
N ALA A 263 10.58 -16.30 8.62
CA ALA A 263 10.67 -17.76 8.68
C ALA A 263 11.84 -18.30 7.86
N ALA A 264 12.03 -17.80 6.63
CA ALA A 264 13.14 -18.18 5.76
C ALA A 264 14.50 -17.87 6.38
N TRP A 265 14.62 -16.69 7.01
CA TRP A 265 15.81 -16.28 7.75
C TRP A 265 16.06 -17.19 8.95
N HIS A 266 15.04 -17.41 9.79
CA HIS A 266 15.14 -18.21 11.01
C HIS A 266 15.51 -19.68 10.71
N HIS A 267 14.88 -20.26 9.68
CA HIS A 267 15.17 -21.63 9.24
C HIS A 267 16.37 -21.74 8.29
N ARG A 268 16.99 -20.62 7.89
CA ARG A 268 18.07 -20.55 6.91
C ARG A 268 17.77 -21.35 5.64
N SER A 269 16.53 -21.31 5.17
CA SER A 269 16.05 -22.14 4.05
C SER A 269 15.19 -21.34 3.07
N ILE A 270 15.64 -21.26 1.82
CA ILE A 270 14.86 -20.73 0.70
C ILE A 270 13.66 -21.66 0.39
N GLY A 271 13.73 -22.93 0.75
CA GLY A 271 12.63 -23.88 0.58
C GLY A 271 11.34 -23.49 1.30
N THR A 272 11.39 -22.53 2.25
CA THR A 272 10.21 -21.96 2.91
C THR A 272 9.26 -21.30 1.91
N TYR A 273 9.78 -20.53 0.95
CA TYR A 273 8.98 -19.90 -0.11
C TYR A 273 8.35 -20.94 -1.05
N LEU A 274 9.13 -21.97 -1.40
CA LEU A 274 8.67 -23.05 -2.28
C LEU A 274 7.62 -23.98 -1.65
N ARG A 275 7.42 -23.93 -0.34
CA ARG A 275 6.38 -24.72 0.38
C ARG A 275 5.11 -23.92 0.62
N ASP A 276 5.19 -22.60 0.58
CA ASP A 276 4.04 -21.72 0.82
C ASP A 276 3.11 -21.68 -0.40
N PRO A 277 1.80 -21.96 -0.25
CA PRO A 277 0.85 -21.98 -1.36
C PRO A 277 0.60 -20.60 -1.96
N GLU A 278 0.60 -19.55 -1.13
CA GLU A 278 0.36 -18.19 -1.56
C GLU A 278 1.55 -17.66 -2.37
N ALA A 279 2.78 -17.89 -1.88
CA ALA A 279 4.00 -17.52 -2.59
C ALA A 279 4.11 -18.19 -3.97
N LYS A 280 3.73 -19.48 -4.07
CA LYS A 280 3.69 -20.19 -5.36
C LYS A 280 2.66 -19.58 -6.32
N ALA A 281 1.46 -19.30 -5.80
CA ALA A 281 0.39 -18.69 -6.60
C ALA A 281 0.81 -17.29 -7.09
N TRP A 282 1.46 -16.51 -6.24
CA TRP A 282 2.00 -15.19 -6.56
C TRP A 282 3.00 -15.26 -7.73
N VAL A 283 4.08 -16.03 -7.58
CA VAL A 283 5.10 -16.16 -8.63
C VAL A 283 4.51 -16.78 -9.91
N GLY A 284 3.64 -17.77 -9.77
CA GLY A 284 2.98 -18.41 -10.91
C GLY A 284 2.08 -17.43 -11.69
N ALA A 285 1.31 -16.60 -11.00
CA ALA A 285 0.47 -15.58 -11.62
C ALA A 285 1.31 -14.54 -12.36
N LEU A 286 2.39 -14.05 -11.74
CA LEU A 286 3.32 -13.11 -12.38
C LEU A 286 3.93 -13.70 -13.66
N ALA A 287 4.40 -14.94 -13.60
CA ALA A 287 5.00 -15.60 -14.77
C ALA A 287 3.99 -15.77 -15.92
N VAL A 288 2.77 -16.23 -15.61
CA VAL A 288 1.71 -16.42 -16.63
C VAL A 288 1.32 -15.09 -17.26
N LEU A 289 1.07 -14.05 -16.45
CA LEU A 289 0.69 -12.73 -16.96
C LEU A 289 1.81 -12.09 -17.79
N THR A 290 3.04 -12.20 -17.35
CA THR A 290 4.22 -11.70 -18.09
C THR A 290 4.33 -12.39 -19.45
N LEU A 291 4.19 -13.72 -19.51
CA LEU A 291 4.26 -14.46 -20.77
C LEU A 291 3.11 -14.12 -21.71
N ILE A 292 1.88 -13.99 -21.20
CA ILE A 292 0.72 -13.56 -22.02
C ILE A 292 0.96 -12.16 -22.57
N SER A 293 1.41 -11.23 -21.73
CA SER A 293 1.67 -9.85 -22.15
C SER A 293 2.80 -9.77 -23.17
N ALA A 294 3.92 -10.44 -22.93
CA ALA A 294 5.04 -10.48 -23.87
C ALA A 294 4.65 -11.10 -25.21
N ALA A 295 3.94 -12.23 -25.20
CA ALA A 295 3.45 -12.87 -26.43
C ALA A 295 2.50 -11.95 -27.22
N THR A 296 1.59 -11.25 -26.54
CA THR A 296 0.68 -10.30 -27.19
C THR A 296 1.44 -9.13 -27.83
N LEU A 297 2.45 -8.58 -27.16
CA LEU A 297 3.28 -7.50 -27.67
C LEU A 297 4.07 -7.93 -28.92
N VAL A 298 4.64 -9.14 -28.90
CA VAL A 298 5.37 -9.69 -30.05
C VAL A 298 4.44 -9.96 -31.24
N VAL A 299 3.28 -10.59 -31.01
CA VAL A 299 2.31 -10.91 -32.08
C VAL A 299 1.79 -9.65 -32.75
N ASN A 300 1.60 -8.56 -31.99
CA ASN A 300 1.16 -7.28 -32.54
C ASN A 300 2.32 -6.43 -33.12
N GLY A 301 3.56 -6.94 -33.11
CA GLY A 301 4.70 -6.26 -33.70
C GLY A 301 5.15 -4.98 -32.95
N VAL A 302 4.80 -4.86 -31.66
CA VAL A 302 5.14 -3.67 -30.84
C VAL A 302 6.63 -3.68 -30.48
N TYR A 303 7.15 -4.83 -30.05
CA TYR A 303 8.56 -5.02 -29.65
C TYR A 303 9.08 -6.35 -30.15
N ASP A 304 10.42 -6.44 -30.22
CA ASP A 304 11.11 -7.72 -30.38
C ASP A 304 10.95 -8.61 -29.15
N PRO A 305 11.12 -9.94 -29.23
CA PRO A 305 10.80 -10.87 -28.13
C PRO A 305 11.49 -10.56 -26.80
N LEU A 306 12.76 -10.13 -26.81
CA LEU A 306 13.52 -9.85 -25.60
C LEU A 306 13.06 -8.54 -24.93
N THR A 307 12.86 -7.51 -25.74
CA THR A 307 12.34 -6.21 -25.27
C THR A 307 10.90 -6.34 -24.78
N ALA A 308 10.05 -7.10 -25.49
CA ALA A 308 8.69 -7.40 -25.06
C ALA A 308 8.64 -8.10 -23.72
N LEU A 309 9.53 -9.10 -23.49
CA LEU A 309 9.60 -9.79 -22.20
C LEU A 309 10.04 -8.85 -21.08
N ARG A 310 11.00 -7.97 -21.32
CA ARG A 310 11.50 -7.00 -20.33
C ARG A 310 10.40 -6.03 -19.89
N HIS A 311 9.76 -5.33 -20.86
CA HIS A 311 8.71 -4.36 -20.55
C HIS A 311 7.46 -5.00 -19.99
N ALA A 312 7.08 -6.18 -20.49
CA ALA A 312 5.97 -6.96 -19.94
C ALA A 312 6.25 -7.38 -18.49
N ALA A 313 7.46 -7.89 -18.19
CA ALA A 313 7.83 -8.29 -16.83
C ALA A 313 7.80 -7.10 -15.86
N PHE A 314 8.38 -5.95 -16.27
CA PHE A 314 8.38 -4.76 -15.43
C PHE A 314 6.95 -4.26 -15.15
N SER A 315 6.14 -4.06 -16.19
CA SER A 315 4.79 -3.51 -16.06
C SER A 315 3.84 -4.44 -15.31
N VAL A 316 3.90 -5.76 -15.59
CA VAL A 316 3.08 -6.76 -14.88
C VAL A 316 3.47 -6.86 -13.42
N VAL A 317 4.77 -6.93 -13.11
CA VAL A 317 5.22 -7.03 -11.71
C VAL A 317 4.93 -5.74 -10.96
N SER A 318 5.15 -4.59 -11.59
CA SER A 318 4.83 -3.27 -11.02
C SER A 318 3.34 -3.14 -10.69
N ALA A 319 2.46 -3.50 -11.63
CA ALA A 319 1.03 -3.43 -11.41
C ALA A 319 0.53 -4.50 -10.40
N ALA A 320 0.94 -5.75 -10.56
CA ALA A 320 0.47 -6.84 -9.71
C ALA A 320 0.95 -6.73 -8.25
N SER A 321 2.13 -6.13 -8.01
CA SER A 321 2.62 -5.80 -6.67
C SER A 321 2.00 -4.54 -6.09
N THR A 322 1.22 -3.80 -6.90
CA THR A 322 0.68 -2.47 -6.59
C THR A 322 1.77 -1.39 -6.43
N SER A 323 2.95 -1.59 -7.02
CA SER A 323 4.00 -0.57 -7.00
C SER A 323 3.64 0.63 -7.87
N GLY A 324 3.18 0.42 -9.11
CA GLY A 324 2.78 1.51 -10.00
C GLY A 324 3.93 2.22 -10.73
N PHE A 325 5.17 1.73 -10.66
CA PHE A 325 6.26 2.28 -11.46
C PHE A 325 6.05 2.04 -12.96
N GLY A 326 6.48 3.00 -13.78
CA GLY A 326 6.47 2.91 -15.24
C GLY A 326 7.87 2.98 -15.84
N THR A 327 8.11 2.12 -16.84
CA THR A 327 9.21 2.26 -17.80
C THR A 327 8.66 2.65 -19.17
N GLU A 328 7.41 2.28 -19.44
CA GLU A 328 6.67 2.50 -20.67
C GLU A 328 5.20 2.77 -20.35
N ASP A 329 4.49 3.39 -21.27
CA ASP A 329 3.05 3.60 -21.14
C ASP A 329 2.26 2.35 -21.57
N TRP A 330 2.08 1.42 -20.63
CA TRP A 330 1.28 0.23 -20.88
C TRP A 330 -0.21 0.52 -21.12
N SER A 331 -0.71 1.74 -20.82
CA SER A 331 -2.09 2.11 -21.11
C SER A 331 -2.37 2.23 -22.61
N ALA A 332 -1.31 2.47 -23.40
CA ALA A 332 -1.37 2.50 -24.85
C ALA A 332 -1.10 1.13 -25.51
N TRP A 333 -0.88 0.06 -24.76
CA TRP A 333 -0.58 -1.26 -25.30
C TRP A 333 -1.81 -1.89 -25.98
N PRO A 334 -1.58 -2.76 -26.98
CA PRO A 334 -2.67 -3.29 -27.81
C PRO A 334 -3.58 -4.25 -27.06
N SER A 335 -4.79 -4.42 -27.60
CA SER A 335 -5.79 -5.40 -27.17
C SER A 335 -6.29 -5.16 -25.74
N ALA A 336 -6.40 -6.22 -24.94
CA ALA A 336 -6.89 -6.17 -23.56
C ALA A 336 -5.77 -5.98 -22.52
N LEU A 337 -4.52 -5.76 -22.94
CA LEU A 337 -3.37 -5.68 -22.02
C LEU A 337 -3.53 -4.59 -20.95
N PRO A 338 -3.97 -3.35 -21.28
CA PRO A 338 -4.15 -2.32 -20.25
C PRO A 338 -5.13 -2.75 -19.16
N ILE A 339 -6.25 -3.36 -19.55
CA ILE A 339 -7.26 -3.85 -18.59
C ILE A 339 -6.71 -5.03 -17.78
N LEU A 340 -6.02 -5.97 -18.43
CA LEU A 340 -5.43 -7.15 -17.77
C LEU A 340 -4.40 -6.73 -16.72
N ILE A 341 -3.52 -5.79 -17.05
CA ILE A 341 -2.49 -5.26 -16.16
C ILE A 341 -3.15 -4.51 -14.99
N MET A 342 -4.10 -3.63 -15.25
CA MET A 342 -4.81 -2.89 -14.22
C MET A 342 -5.59 -3.82 -13.26
N LEU A 343 -6.27 -4.84 -13.78
CA LEU A 343 -6.99 -5.82 -12.95
C LEU A 343 -6.03 -6.69 -12.13
N SER A 344 -4.79 -6.92 -12.60
CA SER A 344 -3.79 -7.65 -11.84
C SER A 344 -3.42 -6.96 -10.53
N ALA A 345 -3.46 -5.63 -10.49
CA ALA A 345 -3.14 -4.84 -9.31
C ALA A 345 -4.06 -5.12 -8.11
N GLY A 346 -5.35 -5.38 -8.38
CA GLY A 346 -6.30 -5.65 -7.31
C GLY A 346 -6.10 -6.99 -6.60
N CYS A 347 -5.33 -7.92 -7.20
CA CYS A 347 -5.57 -9.33 -6.96
C CYS A 347 -4.40 -10.13 -6.40
N PHE A 348 -3.14 -9.76 -6.63
CA PHE A 348 -2.07 -10.75 -6.55
C PHE A 348 -1.04 -10.57 -5.44
N SER A 349 -0.87 -9.41 -4.81
CA SER A 349 0.11 -9.28 -3.71
C SER A 349 -0.23 -10.23 -2.54
N CYS A 350 0.80 -10.80 -1.88
CA CYS A 350 0.58 -11.70 -0.74
C CYS A 350 0.07 -10.92 0.49
N ALA A 351 -0.71 -11.59 1.31
CA ALA A 351 -1.09 -11.06 2.61
C ALA A 351 0.14 -10.81 3.49
N GLY A 352 0.14 -9.72 4.25
CA GLY A 352 1.30 -9.32 5.07
C GLY A 352 2.51 -8.83 4.26
N SER A 353 2.33 -8.49 2.98
CA SER A 353 3.27 -7.72 2.15
C SER A 353 3.01 -6.23 2.29
N THR A 354 3.90 -5.39 1.73
CA THR A 354 3.70 -3.94 1.66
C THR A 354 2.72 -3.50 0.56
N GLY A 355 2.37 -4.38 -0.37
CA GLY A 355 1.40 -4.08 -1.44
C GLY A 355 -0.03 -3.89 -0.97
N GLY A 356 -0.85 -3.25 -1.78
CA GLY A 356 -2.29 -3.04 -1.58
C GLY A 356 -3.18 -4.16 -2.12
N GLY A 357 -4.45 -3.83 -2.43
CA GLY A 357 -5.41 -4.70 -3.10
C GLY A 357 -6.03 -5.81 -2.24
N VAL A 358 -6.73 -6.73 -2.92
CA VAL A 358 -7.54 -7.80 -2.31
C VAL A 358 -6.72 -8.89 -1.62
N LYS A 359 -5.46 -9.06 -2.01
CA LYS A 359 -4.53 -10.12 -1.58
C LYS A 359 -4.80 -11.50 -2.16
N MET A 360 -3.71 -12.18 -2.57
CA MET A 360 -3.72 -13.49 -3.23
C MET A 360 -4.46 -14.56 -2.41
N ILE A 361 -4.27 -14.59 -1.10
CA ILE A 361 -4.89 -15.60 -0.23
C ILE A 361 -6.42 -15.56 -0.29
N ARG A 362 -7.02 -14.34 -0.39
CA ARG A 362 -8.49 -14.20 -0.47
C ARG A 362 -9.01 -14.74 -1.79
N LEU A 363 -8.28 -14.56 -2.89
CA LEU A 363 -8.63 -15.14 -4.19
C LEU A 363 -8.52 -16.66 -4.18
N ILE A 364 -7.47 -17.21 -3.56
CA ILE A 364 -7.32 -18.65 -3.40
C ILE A 364 -8.51 -19.23 -2.61
N ILE A 365 -8.91 -18.57 -1.51
CA ILE A 365 -10.07 -18.98 -0.72
C ILE A 365 -11.34 -18.91 -1.57
N ALA A 366 -11.59 -17.80 -2.25
CA ALA A 366 -12.79 -17.61 -3.08
C ALA A 366 -12.89 -18.65 -4.20
N ALA A 367 -11.80 -18.92 -4.91
CA ALA A 367 -11.75 -19.94 -5.95
C ALA A 367 -12.04 -21.36 -5.39
N LYS A 368 -11.52 -21.67 -4.21
CA LYS A 368 -11.78 -22.94 -3.55
C LYS A 368 -13.21 -23.07 -3.04
N VAL A 369 -13.80 -21.97 -2.53
CA VAL A 369 -15.23 -21.93 -2.17
C VAL A 369 -16.08 -22.15 -3.41
N ALA A 370 -15.83 -21.47 -4.51
CA ALA A 370 -16.55 -21.66 -5.76
C ALA A 370 -16.45 -23.11 -6.25
N LYS A 371 -15.23 -23.69 -6.25
CA LYS A 371 -15.03 -25.10 -6.59
C LYS A 371 -15.82 -26.03 -5.67
N ARG A 372 -15.84 -25.77 -4.36
CA ARG A 372 -16.59 -26.59 -3.38
C ARG A 372 -18.10 -26.54 -3.67
N GLU A 373 -18.63 -25.37 -3.98
CA GLU A 373 -20.06 -25.21 -4.29
C GLU A 373 -20.44 -25.95 -5.59
N TYR A 374 -19.60 -25.91 -6.64
CA TYR A 374 -19.82 -26.74 -7.84
C TYR A 374 -19.84 -28.26 -7.51
N LEU A 375 -18.93 -28.72 -6.64
CA LEU A 375 -18.90 -30.12 -6.22
C LEU A 375 -20.12 -30.51 -5.39
N ARG A 376 -20.64 -29.58 -4.55
CA ARG A 376 -21.86 -29.81 -3.77
C ARG A 376 -23.12 -29.97 -4.63
N LEU A 377 -23.17 -29.29 -5.79
CA LEU A 377 -24.27 -29.48 -6.75
C LEU A 377 -24.28 -30.92 -7.32
N LEU A 378 -23.08 -31.50 -7.50
CA LEU A 378 -22.95 -32.87 -8.01
C LEU A 378 -23.06 -33.92 -6.91
N TYR A 379 -22.57 -33.62 -5.71
CA TYR A 379 -22.50 -34.52 -4.56
C TYR A 379 -23.03 -33.85 -3.29
N PRO A 380 -24.37 -33.70 -3.14
CA PRO A 380 -24.96 -32.89 -2.07
C PRO A 380 -24.62 -33.37 -0.66
N ASN A 381 -24.40 -34.67 -0.47
CA ASN A 381 -24.09 -35.30 0.81
C ASN A 381 -22.58 -35.47 1.11
N ALA A 382 -21.71 -34.96 0.21
CA ALA A 382 -20.28 -35.11 0.40
C ALA A 382 -19.75 -34.10 1.44
N VAL A 383 -18.92 -34.59 2.38
CA VAL A 383 -18.18 -33.71 3.30
C VAL A 383 -16.94 -33.19 2.57
N LEU A 384 -16.98 -31.91 2.19
CA LEU A 384 -15.95 -31.23 1.39
C LEU A 384 -15.24 -30.17 2.24
N PRO A 385 -14.17 -30.54 2.99
CA PRO A 385 -13.42 -29.57 3.78
C PRO A 385 -12.66 -28.59 2.89
N LEU A 386 -12.67 -27.32 3.25
CA LEU A 386 -11.89 -26.28 2.58
C LEU A 386 -10.46 -26.32 3.11
N THR A 387 -9.48 -26.63 2.25
CA THR A 387 -8.08 -26.72 2.66
C THR A 387 -7.16 -25.84 1.82
N ILE A 388 -6.17 -25.18 2.46
CA ILE A 388 -5.06 -24.49 1.81
C ILE A 388 -3.76 -25.13 2.29
N GLY A 389 -3.00 -25.71 1.37
CA GLY A 389 -1.86 -26.57 1.74
C GLY A 389 -2.33 -27.72 2.64
N LYS A 390 -1.80 -27.76 3.86
CA LYS A 390 -2.17 -28.77 4.89
C LYS A 390 -3.19 -28.26 5.92
N THR A 391 -3.65 -27.00 5.79
CA THR A 391 -4.51 -26.36 6.79
C THR A 391 -5.96 -26.35 6.33
N THR A 392 -6.88 -26.76 7.21
CA THR A 392 -8.32 -26.63 7.01
C THR A 392 -8.77 -25.22 7.39
N ILE A 393 -9.55 -24.60 6.52
CA ILE A 393 -10.15 -23.27 6.70
C ILE A 393 -11.56 -23.43 7.26
N ASP A 394 -11.88 -22.68 8.32
CA ASP A 394 -13.23 -22.61 8.88
C ASP A 394 -14.19 -21.91 7.89
N ASP A 395 -15.42 -22.42 7.80
CA ASP A 395 -16.47 -21.82 6.97
C ASP A 395 -16.77 -20.37 7.33
N LYS A 396 -16.59 -19.96 8.61
CA LYS A 396 -16.71 -18.57 9.04
C LYS A 396 -15.68 -17.65 8.37
N ILE A 397 -14.45 -18.14 8.23
CA ILE A 397 -13.37 -17.40 7.55
C ILE A 397 -13.69 -17.30 6.06
N ALA A 398 -14.08 -18.42 5.43
CA ALA A 398 -14.47 -18.43 4.03
C ALA A 398 -15.61 -17.46 3.74
N PHE A 399 -16.65 -17.44 4.58
CA PHE A 399 -17.76 -16.51 4.47
C PHE A 399 -17.31 -15.05 4.62
N SER A 400 -16.45 -14.74 5.60
CA SER A 400 -15.91 -13.39 5.80
C SER A 400 -15.14 -12.89 4.58
N VAL A 401 -14.38 -13.77 3.89
CA VAL A 401 -13.67 -13.42 2.66
C VAL A 401 -14.65 -13.10 1.52
N ILE A 402 -15.70 -13.90 1.35
CA ILE A 402 -16.72 -13.62 0.32
C ILE A 402 -17.42 -12.28 0.59
N VAL A 403 -17.82 -12.03 1.85
CA VAL A 403 -18.43 -10.74 2.23
C VAL A 403 -17.49 -9.58 1.95
N PHE A 404 -16.18 -9.73 2.26
CA PHE A 404 -15.18 -8.72 1.94
C PHE A 404 -15.14 -8.42 0.43
N LEU A 405 -15.08 -9.45 -0.42
CA LEU A 405 -15.05 -9.28 -1.87
C LEU A 405 -16.32 -8.58 -2.40
N VAL A 406 -17.48 -8.94 -1.87
CA VAL A 406 -18.74 -8.28 -2.23
C VAL A 406 -18.71 -6.80 -1.87
N VAL A 407 -18.34 -6.46 -0.62
CA VAL A 407 -18.25 -5.07 -0.16
C VAL A 407 -17.20 -4.29 -0.97
N TRP A 408 -16.07 -4.93 -1.31
CA TRP A 408 -15.02 -4.33 -2.13
C TRP A 408 -15.52 -3.96 -3.54
N VAL A 409 -16.24 -4.86 -4.22
CA VAL A 409 -16.85 -4.61 -5.52
C VAL A 409 -17.90 -3.50 -5.44
N PHE A 410 -18.78 -3.53 -4.43
CA PHE A 410 -19.78 -2.46 -4.23
C PHE A 410 -19.11 -1.10 -3.96
N SER A 411 -17.97 -1.07 -3.26
CA SER A 411 -17.23 0.17 -3.01
C SER A 411 -16.66 0.75 -4.31
N ILE A 412 -16.15 -0.10 -5.22
CA ILE A 412 -15.71 0.35 -6.56
C ILE A 412 -16.89 0.98 -7.30
N PHE A 413 -18.06 0.31 -7.35
CA PHE A 413 -19.23 0.86 -8.02
C PHE A 413 -19.65 2.21 -7.44
N ALA A 414 -19.75 2.30 -6.12
CA ALA A 414 -20.18 3.53 -5.44
C ALA A 414 -19.22 4.70 -5.69
N LEU A 415 -17.91 4.46 -5.59
CA LEU A 415 -16.89 5.48 -5.83
C LEU A 415 -16.81 5.87 -7.31
N THR A 416 -16.95 4.92 -8.24
CA THR A 416 -17.02 5.22 -9.68
C THR A 416 -18.23 6.11 -9.99
N ILE A 417 -19.41 5.80 -9.43
CA ILE A 417 -20.60 6.65 -9.60
C ILE A 417 -20.33 8.05 -9.04
N ALA A 418 -19.69 8.17 -7.86
CA ALA A 418 -19.34 9.46 -7.30
C ALA A 418 -18.39 10.26 -8.21
N GLN A 419 -17.40 9.60 -8.84
CA GLN A 419 -16.52 10.24 -9.82
C GLN A 419 -17.27 10.71 -11.08
N LEU A 420 -18.20 9.90 -11.58
CA LEU A 420 -19.05 10.28 -12.72
C LEU A 420 -19.93 11.50 -12.40
N ILE A 421 -20.51 11.54 -11.18
CA ILE A 421 -21.27 12.70 -10.71
C ILE A 421 -20.39 13.95 -10.59
N ALA A 422 -19.11 13.76 -10.21
CA ALA A 422 -18.11 14.84 -10.19
C ALA A 422 -17.61 15.24 -11.61
N GLY A 423 -18.19 14.68 -12.69
CA GLY A 423 -17.91 15.06 -14.08
C GLY A 423 -16.68 14.38 -14.69
N MET A 424 -16.17 13.28 -14.11
CA MET A 424 -15.05 12.54 -14.67
C MET A 424 -15.51 11.65 -15.85
N PRO A 425 -14.75 11.54 -16.95
CA PRO A 425 -15.05 10.61 -18.04
C PRO A 425 -15.11 9.16 -17.55
N VAL A 426 -15.96 8.33 -18.17
CA VAL A 426 -16.26 6.95 -17.69
C VAL A 426 -15.00 6.09 -17.55
N GLU A 427 -14.14 6.07 -18.58
CA GLU A 427 -12.88 5.30 -18.54
C GLU A 427 -11.96 5.74 -17.42
N THR A 428 -11.75 7.04 -17.30
CA THR A 428 -10.92 7.63 -16.24
C THR A 428 -11.53 7.39 -14.84
N ALA A 429 -12.87 7.49 -14.71
CA ALA A 429 -13.56 7.28 -13.43
C ALA A 429 -13.41 5.83 -12.92
N ILE A 430 -13.58 4.86 -13.78
CA ILE A 430 -13.40 3.43 -13.45
C ILE A 430 -11.92 3.17 -13.09
N SER A 431 -11.00 3.60 -13.95
CA SER A 431 -9.58 3.32 -13.77
C SER A 431 -8.99 4.08 -12.55
N ALA A 432 -9.37 5.34 -12.31
CA ALA A 432 -8.97 6.10 -11.13
C ALA A 432 -9.47 5.44 -9.85
N THR A 433 -10.73 5.00 -9.83
CA THR A 433 -11.30 4.31 -8.66
C THR A 433 -10.56 3.01 -8.37
N ILE A 434 -10.30 2.18 -9.40
CA ILE A 434 -9.56 0.92 -9.23
C ILE A 434 -8.13 1.23 -8.78
N ALA A 435 -7.42 2.14 -9.45
CA ALA A 435 -6.04 2.52 -9.11
C ALA A 435 -5.91 3.01 -7.66
N CYS A 436 -6.84 3.85 -7.20
CA CYS A 436 -6.81 4.40 -5.84
C CYS A 436 -7.21 3.37 -4.78
N ILE A 437 -8.26 2.56 -4.99
CA ILE A 437 -8.72 1.58 -3.98
C ILE A 437 -7.79 0.38 -3.88
N THR A 438 -7.03 0.06 -4.95
CA THR A 438 -5.99 -0.98 -4.90
C THR A 438 -4.65 -0.46 -4.44
N ASN A 439 -4.50 0.85 -4.28
CA ASN A 439 -3.24 1.55 -4.02
C ASN A 439 -2.17 1.24 -5.10
N LEU A 440 -2.58 1.26 -6.38
CA LEU A 440 -1.70 1.04 -7.54
C LEU A 440 -1.05 2.33 -8.05
N GLY A 441 -1.80 3.46 -8.02
CA GLY A 441 -1.39 4.77 -8.56
C GLY A 441 -1.85 5.01 -9.98
N PRO A 442 -1.17 4.51 -11.01
CA PRO A 442 -1.56 4.78 -12.39
C PRO A 442 -2.89 4.09 -12.77
N GLY A 443 -3.74 4.84 -13.50
CA GLY A 443 -4.95 4.33 -14.13
C GLY A 443 -4.79 4.15 -15.64
N LEU A 444 -5.79 4.57 -16.41
CA LEU A 444 -5.79 4.55 -17.87
C LEU A 444 -5.99 5.97 -18.42
N GLY A 445 -5.52 6.19 -19.65
CA GLY A 445 -5.62 7.48 -20.34
C GLY A 445 -4.83 8.59 -19.64
N PRO A 446 -5.43 9.76 -19.32
CA PRO A 446 -4.70 10.90 -18.75
C PRO A 446 -3.99 10.63 -17.42
N ILE A 447 -4.46 9.64 -16.67
CA ILE A 447 -3.89 9.21 -15.38
C ILE A 447 -3.10 7.90 -15.50
N GLY A 448 -2.70 7.55 -16.74
CA GLY A 448 -1.89 6.36 -17.02
C GLY A 448 -0.46 6.44 -16.48
N PRO A 449 0.38 5.43 -16.76
CA PRO A 449 1.75 5.36 -16.25
C PRO A 449 2.65 6.54 -16.63
N SER A 450 2.38 7.18 -17.77
CA SER A 450 3.06 8.40 -18.24
C SER A 450 2.27 9.68 -17.97
N GLY A 451 1.12 9.55 -17.29
CA GLY A 451 0.26 10.66 -16.93
C GLY A 451 0.30 10.98 -15.43
N ASN A 452 -0.55 11.92 -15.01
CA ASN A 452 -0.71 12.29 -13.61
C ASN A 452 -2.14 12.78 -13.29
N TYR A 453 -2.40 13.07 -12.02
CA TYR A 453 -3.70 13.51 -11.52
C TYR A 453 -3.87 15.04 -11.48
N ALA A 454 -2.92 15.82 -12.03
CA ALA A 454 -2.94 17.30 -11.95
C ALA A 454 -4.17 17.95 -12.60
N ALA A 455 -4.71 17.31 -13.66
CA ALA A 455 -5.87 17.83 -14.38
C ALA A 455 -7.21 17.55 -13.69
N LEU A 456 -7.22 16.79 -12.58
CA LEU A 456 -8.45 16.44 -11.86
C LEU A 456 -8.92 17.60 -10.98
N THR A 457 -10.24 17.74 -10.87
CA THR A 457 -10.86 18.72 -9.98
C THR A 457 -10.74 18.31 -8.51
N GLU A 458 -10.81 19.27 -7.58
CA GLU A 458 -10.72 19.02 -6.14
C GLU A 458 -11.74 17.98 -5.62
N PRO A 459 -13.03 17.98 -6.04
CA PRO A 459 -13.96 16.91 -5.66
C PRO A 459 -13.52 15.53 -6.14
N GLN A 460 -12.97 15.43 -7.35
CA GLN A 460 -12.46 14.18 -7.91
C GLN A 460 -11.26 13.68 -7.11
N LEU A 461 -10.31 14.58 -6.77
CA LEU A 461 -9.16 14.26 -5.92
C LEU A 461 -9.59 13.83 -4.51
N ALA A 462 -10.60 14.47 -3.92
CA ALA A 462 -11.11 14.08 -2.60
C ALA A 462 -11.72 12.67 -2.60
N ILE A 463 -12.46 12.29 -3.66
CA ILE A 463 -12.99 10.92 -3.81
C ILE A 463 -11.84 9.92 -3.98
N CYS A 464 -10.82 10.23 -4.78
CA CYS A 464 -9.62 9.40 -4.92
C CYS A 464 -8.88 9.24 -3.57
N THR A 465 -8.70 10.33 -2.82
CA THR A 465 -8.08 10.31 -1.49
C THR A 465 -8.82 9.38 -0.52
N PHE A 466 -10.15 9.44 -0.52
CA PHE A 466 -10.96 8.52 0.27
C PHE A 466 -10.81 7.06 -0.19
N ALA A 467 -10.77 6.82 -1.51
CA ALA A 467 -10.53 5.49 -2.07
C ALA A 467 -9.18 4.90 -1.62
N MET A 468 -8.10 5.71 -1.65
CA MET A 468 -6.77 5.30 -1.15
C MET A 468 -6.80 4.89 0.32
N LEU A 469 -7.50 5.67 1.16
CA LEU A 469 -7.63 5.39 2.59
C LEU A 469 -8.34 4.07 2.86
N ILE A 470 -9.51 3.84 2.25
CA ILE A 470 -10.27 2.60 2.46
C ILE A 470 -9.57 1.38 1.89
N GLY A 471 -8.83 1.55 0.79
CA GLY A 471 -7.99 0.49 0.22
C GLY A 471 -6.87 0.08 1.17
N ARG A 472 -6.17 1.06 1.74
CA ARG A 472 -5.02 0.82 2.63
C ARG A 472 -5.38 0.23 3.98
N LEU A 473 -6.45 0.72 4.61
CA LEU A 473 -6.88 0.29 5.95
C LEU A 473 -7.78 -0.94 5.95
N GLU A 474 -7.94 -1.56 4.81
CA GLU A 474 -8.99 -2.57 4.56
C GLU A 474 -10.39 -1.99 4.81
N ILE A 475 -11.30 -2.22 3.91
CA ILE A 475 -12.63 -1.58 3.84
C ILE A 475 -13.39 -1.68 5.17
N PHE A 476 -13.34 -2.84 5.85
CA PHE A 476 -14.07 -3.04 7.10
C PHE A 476 -13.60 -2.15 8.24
N THR A 477 -12.31 -1.83 8.31
CA THR A 477 -11.76 -0.94 9.35
C THR A 477 -12.42 0.42 9.29
N VAL A 478 -12.51 1.00 8.11
CA VAL A 478 -13.09 2.33 7.91
C VAL A 478 -14.62 2.29 7.99
N PHE A 479 -15.27 1.31 7.32
CA PHE A 479 -16.73 1.24 7.28
C PHE A 479 -17.37 0.93 8.64
N THR A 480 -16.66 0.23 9.53
CA THR A 480 -17.12 0.03 10.90
C THR A 480 -17.40 1.36 11.61
N LEU A 481 -16.61 2.41 11.34
CA LEU A 481 -16.79 3.75 11.92
C LEU A 481 -18.09 4.42 11.48
N PHE A 482 -18.62 4.07 10.31
CA PHE A 482 -19.90 4.61 9.81
C PHE A 482 -21.12 3.87 10.35
N THR A 483 -20.94 2.78 11.13
CA THR A 483 -22.06 2.02 11.70
C THR A 483 -22.54 2.66 13.00
N ARG A 484 -23.86 2.70 13.18
CA ARG A 484 -24.46 3.14 14.47
C ARG A 484 -23.99 2.29 15.66
N ALA A 485 -23.71 1.00 15.43
CA ALA A 485 -23.25 0.06 16.44
C ALA A 485 -21.88 0.45 17.02
N PHE A 486 -21.01 1.08 16.23
CA PHE A 486 -19.70 1.55 16.68
C PHE A 486 -19.82 2.65 17.74
N TRP A 487 -20.77 3.60 17.56
CA TRP A 487 -20.96 4.76 18.43
C TRP A 487 -21.90 4.52 19.60
N ARG A 488 -22.60 3.36 19.61
CA ARG A 488 -23.41 2.93 20.75
C ARG A 488 -22.53 2.20 21.76
N VAL A 489 -22.39 2.74 22.95
CA VAL A 489 -21.72 2.13 24.11
C VAL A 489 -22.78 1.67 25.10
#